data_a6125ed38a9216724cb6dbefb0e28a7b
#
_entry.id   a6125ed38a9216724cb6dbefb0e28a7b
#
_cell.length_a   1.000
_cell.length_b   1.000
_cell.length_c   1.000
_cell.angle_alpha   90.00
_cell.angle_beta   90.00
_cell.angle_gamma   90.00
#
_symmetry.space_group_name_H-M   'P 1'
#
loop_
_entity.id
_entity.type
_entity.pdbx_description
1 polymer ?
#
loop_
_entity_poly.entity_id
_entity_poly.type
_entity_poly.pdbx_seq_one_letter_code
_entity_poly.pdbx_strand_id
1 'polypeptide(L)'
;MLYGETRPEGHFRFVNFGHPPPLVFSAEFGRFMEINQGTMVQFLALGLEIPEDHPDRNKYFSMSLRKRQLRSSDVAEITLMSPGDILFLYTDGVYDGSDEEDRVQIERVIRDHKGESAREICNAILEYAVKQDQYLQQIGEGDRIDDKTVFIIKRN
;
A
#
# COMPACT_ATOMS: atom_id res chain seq x y z
N MET A 1 -9.30 -3.24 2.77
CA MET A 1 -9.03 -4.50 2.01
C MET A 1 -8.66 -4.15 0.58
N LEU A 2 -7.65 -4.82 0.03
CA LEU A 2 -7.31 -4.76 -1.39
C LEU A 2 -7.52 -6.15 -1.99
N TYR A 3 -8.24 -6.22 -3.12
CA TYR A 3 -8.43 -7.46 -3.88
C TYR A 3 -7.83 -7.28 -5.27
N GLY A 4 -6.92 -8.17 -5.67
CA GLY A 4 -6.23 -8.03 -6.95
C GLY A 4 -5.75 -9.35 -7.53
N GLU A 5 -5.36 -9.29 -8.80
CA GLU A 5 -4.79 -10.39 -9.56
C GLU A 5 -3.49 -9.94 -10.25
N THR A 6 -2.51 -10.83 -10.28
CA THR A 6 -1.30 -10.66 -11.09
C THR A 6 -1.47 -11.38 -12.41
N ARG A 7 -0.89 -10.82 -13.50
CA ARG A 7 -0.87 -11.42 -14.82
C ARG A 7 0.57 -11.72 -15.27
N PRO A 8 0.78 -12.70 -16.14
CA PRO A 8 2.13 -13.11 -16.58
C PRO A 8 2.94 -11.96 -17.19
N GLU A 9 2.27 -11.00 -17.82
CA GLU A 9 2.90 -9.84 -18.47
C GLU A 9 3.43 -8.80 -17.47
N GLY A 10 3.28 -9.05 -16.15
CA GLY A 10 3.70 -8.13 -15.08
C GLY A 10 2.65 -7.08 -14.73
N HIS A 11 1.40 -7.31 -15.09
CA HIS A 11 0.29 -6.44 -14.68
C HIS A 11 -0.28 -6.87 -13.34
N PHE A 12 -0.58 -5.90 -12.49
CA PHE A 12 -1.36 -6.07 -11.27
C PHE A 12 -2.64 -5.26 -11.37
N ARG A 13 -3.77 -5.96 -11.40
CA ARG A 13 -5.10 -5.35 -11.45
C ARG A 13 -5.76 -5.51 -10.09
N PHE A 14 -6.35 -4.44 -9.58
CA PHE A 14 -6.92 -4.46 -8.23
C PHE A 14 -8.09 -3.50 -8.05
N VAL A 15 -8.84 -3.76 -6.99
CA VAL A 15 -9.85 -2.85 -6.44
C VAL A 15 -9.47 -2.55 -4.99
N ASN A 16 -9.54 -1.29 -4.60
CA ASN A 16 -9.12 -0.84 -3.27
C ASN A 16 -10.31 -0.45 -2.40
N PHE A 17 -10.45 -1.12 -1.26
CA PHE A 17 -11.49 -0.89 -0.24
C PHE A 17 -10.85 -0.36 1.05
N GLY A 18 -10.42 0.90 1.04
CA GLY A 18 -9.84 1.55 2.22
C GLY A 18 -8.48 0.98 2.66
N HIS A 19 -7.73 0.37 1.76
CA HIS A 19 -6.35 -0.06 2.01
C HIS A 19 -5.38 1.04 1.57
N PRO A 20 -4.22 1.22 2.20
CA PRO A 20 -3.20 2.11 1.68
C PRO A 20 -2.88 1.81 0.21
N PRO A 21 -2.62 2.83 -0.63
CA PRO A 21 -2.33 2.60 -2.04
C PRO A 21 -1.06 1.77 -2.21
N PRO A 22 -1.04 0.82 -3.17
CA PRO A 22 0.18 0.08 -3.51
C PRO A 22 1.31 1.02 -3.90
N LEU A 23 2.56 0.67 -3.58
CA LEU A 23 3.75 1.35 -4.06
C LEU A 23 4.50 0.44 -5.04
N VAL A 24 5.08 1.04 -6.07
CA VAL A 24 5.92 0.34 -7.04
C VAL A 24 7.33 0.89 -6.96
N PHE A 25 8.27 0.02 -6.66
CA PHE A 25 9.69 0.34 -6.71
C PHE A 25 10.27 -0.13 -8.05
N SER A 26 10.86 0.80 -8.80
CA SER A 26 11.58 0.45 -10.02
C SER A 26 13.01 0.03 -9.69
N ALA A 27 13.37 -1.18 -10.11
CA ALA A 27 14.73 -1.68 -9.94
C ALA A 27 15.76 -0.87 -10.79
N GLU A 28 15.32 -0.38 -11.96
CA GLU A 28 16.12 0.43 -12.88
C GLU A 28 16.43 1.81 -12.27
N PHE A 29 15.39 2.52 -11.82
CA PHE A 29 15.56 3.87 -11.28
C PHE A 29 15.95 3.89 -9.80
N GLY A 30 15.85 2.77 -9.09
CA GLY A 30 16.21 2.63 -7.68
C GLY A 30 15.32 3.46 -6.75
N ARG A 31 14.06 3.73 -7.11
CA ARG A 31 13.11 4.56 -6.36
C ARG A 31 11.67 4.13 -6.57
N PHE A 32 10.79 4.59 -5.69
CA PHE A 32 9.36 4.48 -5.92
C PHE A 32 8.92 5.29 -7.14
N MET A 33 8.07 4.67 -7.95
CA MET A 33 7.43 5.32 -9.09
C MET A 33 6.21 6.09 -8.62
N GLU A 34 5.98 7.26 -9.23
CA GLU A 34 4.72 7.97 -9.04
C GLU A 34 3.60 7.23 -9.76
N ILE A 35 2.66 6.70 -8.99
CA ILE A 35 1.43 6.14 -9.54
C ILE A 35 0.40 7.26 -9.57
N ASN A 36 -0.22 7.50 -10.72
CA ASN A 36 -1.28 8.48 -10.83
C ASN A 36 -2.49 8.03 -9.98
N GLN A 37 -2.58 8.57 -8.77
CA GLN A 37 -3.66 8.25 -7.83
C GLN A 37 -5.05 8.64 -8.37
N GLY A 38 -5.12 9.58 -9.33
CA GLY A 38 -6.36 9.97 -9.98
C GLY A 38 -7.00 8.87 -10.83
N THR A 39 -6.24 7.84 -11.20
CA THR A 39 -6.76 6.66 -11.91
C THR A 39 -7.20 5.54 -10.98
N MET A 40 -6.93 5.64 -9.67
CA MET A 40 -7.30 4.64 -8.68
C MET A 40 -8.59 5.06 -7.97
N VAL A 41 -9.66 4.30 -8.19
CA VAL A 41 -10.89 4.48 -7.41
C VAL A 41 -10.70 3.83 -6.05
N GLN A 42 -10.82 4.63 -5.00
CA GLN A 42 -10.75 4.17 -3.63
C GLN A 42 -12.17 4.07 -3.06
N PHE A 43 -12.56 2.87 -2.67
CA PHE A 43 -13.82 2.61 -2.00
C PHE A 43 -13.65 2.70 -0.48
N LEU A 44 -14.78 2.88 0.22
CA LEU A 44 -14.79 2.72 1.68
C LEU A 44 -14.39 1.31 2.09
N ALA A 45 -13.79 1.21 3.27
CA ALA A 45 -13.50 -0.08 3.88
C ALA A 45 -14.77 -0.93 3.97
N LEU A 46 -14.66 -2.22 3.67
CA LEU A 46 -15.79 -3.14 3.74
C LEU A 46 -16.28 -3.25 5.19
N GLY A 47 -17.58 -3.15 5.37
CA GLY A 47 -18.21 -3.21 6.70
C GLY A 47 -18.23 -1.88 7.45
N LEU A 48 -17.58 -0.83 6.93
CA LEU A 48 -17.69 0.48 7.53
C LEU A 48 -19.11 1.03 7.38
N GLU A 49 -19.75 1.37 8.50
CA GLU A 49 -21.02 2.08 8.55
C GLU A 49 -20.79 3.55 8.88
N ILE A 50 -21.34 4.41 8.05
CA ILE A 50 -21.26 5.85 8.26
C ILE A 50 -22.52 6.30 8.97
N PRO A 51 -22.40 6.94 10.14
CA PRO A 51 -23.54 7.47 10.89
C PRO A 51 -24.43 8.38 10.03
N GLU A 52 -25.74 8.42 10.34
CA GLU A 52 -26.70 9.19 9.55
C GLU A 52 -26.48 10.70 9.62
N ASP A 53 -25.92 11.16 10.71
CA ASP A 53 -25.60 12.56 11.02
C ASP A 53 -24.19 13.00 10.57
N HIS A 54 -23.40 12.09 9.96
CA HIS A 54 -22.05 12.44 9.54
C HIS A 54 -22.07 13.50 8.42
N PRO A 55 -21.34 14.63 8.56
CA PRO A 55 -21.40 15.75 7.64
C PRO A 55 -21.03 15.39 6.19
N ASP A 56 -20.09 14.46 6.03
CA ASP A 56 -19.61 14.00 4.72
C ASP A 56 -20.33 12.72 4.23
N ARG A 57 -21.43 12.33 4.83
CA ARG A 57 -22.14 11.09 4.50
C ARG A 57 -22.36 10.90 3.00
N ASN A 58 -22.80 11.96 2.31
CA ASN A 58 -23.09 11.89 0.88
C ASN A 58 -21.84 11.58 0.04
N LYS A 59 -20.68 12.13 0.43
CA LYS A 59 -19.39 11.85 -0.20
C LYS A 59 -19.00 10.39 -0.01
N TYR A 60 -19.03 9.91 1.23
CA TYR A 60 -18.71 8.52 1.55
C TYR A 60 -19.73 7.52 0.96
N PHE A 61 -20.99 7.92 0.88
CA PHE A 61 -22.03 7.08 0.30
C PHE A 61 -21.84 6.84 -1.20
N SER A 62 -21.31 7.83 -1.92
CA SER A 62 -20.96 7.69 -3.34
C SER A 62 -19.79 6.71 -3.57
N MET A 63 -18.92 6.54 -2.56
CA MET A 63 -17.79 5.61 -2.56
C MET A 63 -18.17 4.21 -2.04
N SER A 64 -19.38 4.02 -1.55
CA SER A 64 -19.85 2.73 -1.01
C SER A 64 -20.40 1.83 -2.11
N LEU A 65 -19.99 0.56 -2.12
CA LEU A 65 -20.52 -0.46 -3.05
C LEU A 65 -21.98 -0.85 -2.78
N ARG A 66 -22.57 -0.47 -1.64
CA ARG A 66 -23.96 -0.86 -1.31
C ARG A 66 -24.99 -0.41 -2.36
N LYS A 67 -24.68 0.61 -3.17
CA LYS A 67 -25.57 1.13 -4.21
C LYS A 67 -24.98 1.12 -5.62
N ARG A 68 -23.77 0.60 -5.79
CA ARG A 68 -23.06 0.67 -7.06
C ARG A 68 -22.48 -0.70 -7.41
N GLN A 69 -22.76 -1.17 -8.61
CA GLN A 69 -22.03 -2.33 -9.16
C GLN A 69 -20.62 -1.88 -9.57
N LEU A 70 -19.64 -2.74 -9.33
CA LEU A 70 -18.27 -2.55 -9.84
C LEU A 70 -18.29 -2.45 -11.37
N ARG A 71 -17.61 -1.45 -11.89
CA ARG A 71 -17.40 -1.23 -13.32
C ARG A 71 -15.94 -1.54 -13.65
N SER A 72 -15.66 -1.81 -14.91
CA SER A 72 -14.28 -1.98 -15.39
C SER A 72 -13.40 -0.75 -15.11
N SER A 73 -13.98 0.45 -15.10
CA SER A 73 -13.29 1.70 -14.71
C SER A 73 -12.93 1.81 -13.23
N ASP A 74 -13.46 0.94 -12.38
CA ASP A 74 -13.17 0.93 -10.95
C ASP A 74 -11.99 -0.02 -10.62
N VAL A 75 -11.51 -0.76 -11.61
CA VAL A 75 -10.35 -1.63 -11.51
C VAL A 75 -9.12 -0.83 -11.89
N ALA A 76 -8.23 -0.63 -10.93
CA ALA A 76 -6.93 -0.03 -11.19
C ALA A 76 -5.96 -1.08 -11.76
N GLU A 77 -4.99 -0.62 -12.55
CA GLU A 77 -3.94 -1.46 -13.10
C GLU A 77 -2.58 -0.82 -12.90
N ILE A 78 -1.63 -1.60 -12.41
CA ILE A 78 -0.23 -1.23 -12.27
C ILE A 78 0.58 -2.19 -13.14
N THR A 79 1.53 -1.65 -13.89
CA THR A 79 2.47 -2.44 -14.68
C THR A 79 3.83 -2.44 -13.99
N LEU A 80 4.33 -3.63 -13.67
CA LEU A 80 5.72 -3.86 -13.29
C LEU A 80 6.51 -4.04 -14.60
N MET A 81 7.26 -3.02 -14.99
CA MET A 81 7.78 -2.91 -16.35
C MET A 81 9.05 -3.72 -16.60
N SER A 82 9.89 -3.87 -15.57
CA SER A 82 11.21 -4.49 -15.73
C SER A 82 11.43 -5.65 -14.75
N PRO A 83 12.27 -6.63 -15.10
CA PRO A 83 12.76 -7.61 -14.14
C PRO A 83 13.39 -6.92 -12.93
N GLY A 84 13.03 -7.38 -11.73
CA GLY A 84 13.47 -6.78 -10.48
C GLY A 84 12.53 -5.69 -9.92
N ASP A 85 11.58 -5.18 -10.71
CA ASP A 85 10.56 -4.26 -10.19
C ASP A 85 9.74 -4.91 -9.07
N ILE A 86 9.38 -4.13 -8.06
CA ILE A 86 8.77 -4.60 -6.84
C ILE A 86 7.45 -3.88 -6.62
N LEU A 87 6.36 -4.65 -6.48
CA LEU A 87 5.10 -4.18 -5.94
C LEU A 87 5.11 -4.38 -4.42
N PHE A 88 4.91 -3.30 -3.68
CA PHE A 88 4.87 -3.26 -2.22
C PHE A 88 3.45 -2.95 -1.76
N LEU A 89 2.85 -3.90 -1.04
CA LEU A 89 1.57 -3.76 -0.35
C LEU A 89 1.83 -3.82 1.17
N TYR A 90 1.14 -2.99 1.94
CA TYR A 90 1.44 -2.80 3.36
C TYR A 90 0.22 -2.30 4.11
N THR A 91 0.18 -2.54 5.41
CA THR A 91 -0.79 -1.90 6.31
C THR A 91 -0.23 -0.58 6.87
N ASP A 92 -1.11 0.27 7.35
CA ASP A 92 -0.81 1.58 7.95
C ASP A 92 0.14 1.51 9.15
N GLY A 93 0.16 0.39 9.89
CA GLY A 93 1.18 0.14 10.90
C GLY A 93 2.62 0.03 10.38
N VAL A 94 2.83 -0.15 9.05
CA VAL A 94 4.17 -0.10 8.43
C VAL A 94 4.47 1.31 7.91
N TYR A 95 3.47 1.95 7.29
CA TYR A 95 3.56 3.28 6.71
C TYR A 95 2.14 3.84 6.53
N ASP A 96 1.82 4.96 7.15
CA ASP A 96 0.49 5.55 7.10
C ASP A 96 0.26 6.49 5.90
N GLY A 97 1.30 6.76 5.14
CA GLY A 97 1.23 7.62 3.95
C GLY A 97 1.35 9.12 4.26
N SER A 98 1.46 9.51 5.53
CA SER A 98 1.51 10.91 5.95
C SER A 98 2.92 11.46 6.06
N ASP A 99 3.93 10.60 6.30
CA ASP A 99 5.32 10.99 6.52
C ASP A 99 6.20 10.66 5.32
N GLU A 100 6.69 11.69 4.65
CA GLU A 100 7.60 11.54 3.51
C GLU A 100 8.97 11.00 3.94
N GLU A 101 9.39 11.24 5.18
CA GLU A 101 10.66 10.72 5.70
C GLU A 101 10.59 9.20 5.85
N ASP A 102 9.51 8.67 6.40
CA ASP A 102 9.27 7.23 6.47
C ASP A 102 9.23 6.58 5.08
N ARG A 103 8.60 7.23 4.12
CA ARG A 103 8.58 6.77 2.73
C ARG A 103 9.98 6.65 2.15
N VAL A 104 10.82 7.65 2.36
CA VAL A 104 12.21 7.67 1.89
C VAL A 104 13.03 6.55 2.56
N GLN A 105 12.82 6.30 3.84
CA GLN A 105 13.52 5.24 4.56
C GLN A 105 13.10 3.85 4.07
N ILE A 106 11.81 3.60 3.87
CA ILE A 106 11.31 2.33 3.29
C ILE A 106 11.87 2.14 1.87
N GLU A 107 11.87 3.19 1.06
CA GLU A 107 12.48 3.16 -0.27
C GLU A 107 13.97 2.78 -0.21
N ARG A 108 14.70 3.33 0.76
CA ARG A 108 16.10 2.99 0.98
C ARG A 108 16.28 1.53 1.38
N VAL A 109 15.46 1.01 2.31
CA VAL A 109 15.49 -0.41 2.70
C VAL A 109 15.28 -1.30 1.48
N ILE A 110 14.27 -1.01 0.65
CA ILE A 110 13.99 -1.79 -0.56
C ILE A 110 15.17 -1.69 -1.55
N ARG A 111 15.74 -0.50 -1.72
CA ARG A 111 16.89 -0.27 -2.63
C ARG A 111 18.11 -1.08 -2.23
N ASP A 112 18.41 -1.11 -0.94
CA ASP A 112 19.58 -1.81 -0.39
C ASP A 112 19.43 -3.33 -0.54
N HIS A 113 18.19 -3.86 -0.50
CA HIS A 113 17.84 -5.28 -0.59
C HIS A 113 17.26 -5.69 -1.95
N LYS A 114 17.21 -4.81 -2.96
CA LYS A 114 16.53 -5.08 -4.23
C LYS A 114 17.07 -6.31 -5.01
N GLY A 115 18.31 -6.70 -4.75
CA GLY A 115 18.94 -7.89 -5.32
C GLY A 115 18.49 -9.21 -4.70
N GLU A 116 17.88 -9.15 -3.53
CA GLU A 116 17.50 -10.31 -2.72
C GLU A 116 16.12 -10.86 -3.12
N SER A 117 15.72 -11.95 -2.49
CA SER A 117 14.38 -12.52 -2.70
C SER A 117 13.28 -11.62 -2.11
N ALA A 118 12.05 -11.77 -2.62
CA ALA A 118 10.89 -11.06 -2.08
C ALA A 118 10.72 -11.28 -0.57
N ARG A 119 11.06 -12.48 -0.07
CA ARG A 119 10.99 -12.82 1.36
C ARG A 119 12.00 -12.03 2.19
N GLU A 120 13.23 -11.91 1.71
CA GLU A 120 14.28 -11.16 2.39
C GLU A 120 13.95 -9.67 2.42
N ILE A 121 13.40 -9.13 1.34
CA ILE A 121 12.90 -7.75 1.29
C ILE A 121 11.77 -7.53 2.32
N CYS A 122 10.80 -8.47 2.41
CA CYS A 122 9.75 -8.41 3.44
C CYS A 122 10.33 -8.35 4.84
N ASN A 123 11.30 -9.22 5.14
CA ASN A 123 11.93 -9.28 6.45
C ASN A 123 12.66 -7.98 6.78
N ALA A 124 13.41 -7.42 5.83
CA ALA A 124 14.13 -6.16 6.03
C ALA A 124 13.18 -4.99 6.33
N ILE A 125 12.03 -4.91 5.64
CA ILE A 125 11.02 -3.89 5.91
C ILE A 125 10.39 -4.08 7.28
N LEU A 126 10.04 -5.31 7.66
CA LEU A 126 9.47 -5.61 8.97
C LEU A 126 10.47 -5.31 10.10
N GLU A 127 11.75 -5.62 9.93
CA GLU A 127 12.79 -5.26 10.89
C GLU A 127 12.92 -3.74 11.06
N TYR A 128 12.85 -3.00 9.97
CA TYR A 128 12.81 -1.53 10.02
C TYR A 128 11.60 -1.05 10.83
N ALA A 129 10.40 -1.52 10.49
CA ALA A 129 9.17 -1.10 11.16
C ALA A 129 9.14 -1.45 12.65
N VAL A 130 9.68 -2.62 13.05
CA VAL A 130 9.81 -3.00 14.47
C VAL A 130 10.80 -2.10 15.21
N LYS A 131 11.88 -1.65 14.56
CA LYS A 131 12.80 -0.68 15.18
C LYS A 131 12.13 0.67 15.40
N GLN A 132 11.24 1.10 14.50
CA GLN A 132 10.44 2.31 14.71
C GLN A 132 9.51 2.15 15.91
N ASP A 133 8.85 0.99 16.09
CA ASP A 133 8.02 0.75 17.28
C ASP A 133 8.82 0.86 18.58
N GLN A 134 10.03 0.28 18.61
CA GLN A 134 10.90 0.37 19.77
C GLN A 134 11.26 1.82 20.10
N TYR A 135 11.50 2.62 19.08
CA TYR A 135 11.74 4.06 19.26
C TYR A 135 10.49 4.77 19.79
N LEU A 136 9.31 4.53 19.21
CA LEU A 136 8.04 5.11 19.68
C LEU A 136 7.75 4.74 21.15
N GLN A 137 8.02 3.51 21.56
CA GLN A 137 7.91 3.09 22.95
C GLN A 137 8.84 3.87 23.86
N GLN A 138 10.09 4.09 23.45
CA GLN A 138 11.10 4.82 24.25
C GLN A 138 10.73 6.29 24.48
N ILE A 139 10.08 6.92 23.49
CA ILE A 139 9.65 8.34 23.59
C ILE A 139 8.24 8.50 24.20
N GLY A 140 7.58 7.39 24.60
CA GLY A 140 6.25 7.41 25.22
C GLY A 140 5.09 7.55 24.26
N GLU A 141 5.31 7.31 22.96
CA GLU A 141 4.28 7.32 21.90
C GLU A 141 3.82 5.91 21.49
N GLY A 142 3.83 4.96 22.41
CA GLY A 142 3.46 3.57 22.17
C GLY A 142 2.02 3.38 21.66
N ASP A 143 1.12 4.31 21.91
CA ASP A 143 -0.26 4.29 21.42
C ASP A 143 -0.37 4.40 19.87
N ARG A 144 0.72 4.78 19.21
CA ARG A 144 0.81 4.86 17.73
C ARG A 144 1.24 3.55 17.07
N ILE A 145 1.57 2.53 17.87
CA ILE A 145 2.00 1.22 17.36
C ILE A 145 0.75 0.44 16.92
N ASP A 146 0.79 -0.06 15.69
CA ASP A 146 -0.29 -0.83 15.09
C ASP A 146 0.24 -2.12 14.43
N ASP A 147 -0.68 -3.01 14.06
CA ASP A 147 -0.38 -4.28 13.41
C ASP A 147 0.28 -4.08 12.03
N LYS A 148 1.34 -4.85 11.78
CA LYS A 148 2.17 -4.71 10.58
C LYS A 148 2.03 -5.88 9.64
N THR A 149 1.63 -5.59 8.41
CA THR A 149 1.63 -6.56 7.32
C THR A 149 2.40 -6.00 6.13
N VAL A 150 3.29 -6.82 5.59
CA VAL A 150 4.06 -6.53 4.37
C VAL A 150 3.84 -7.65 3.36
N PHE A 151 3.57 -7.28 2.13
CA PHE A 151 3.47 -8.21 1.02
C PHE A 151 4.26 -7.68 -0.18
N ILE A 152 5.17 -8.49 -0.71
CA ILE A 152 6.06 -8.15 -1.82
C ILE A 152 5.80 -9.07 -3.00
N ILE A 153 5.57 -8.47 -4.17
CA ILE A 153 5.66 -9.16 -5.45
C ILE A 153 6.85 -8.59 -6.20
N LYS A 154 7.84 -9.43 -6.50
CA LYS A 154 9.01 -9.06 -7.28
C LYS A 154 8.91 -9.72 -8.65
N ARG A 155 9.07 -8.92 -9.70
CA ARG A 155 9.11 -9.43 -11.07
C ARG A 155 10.46 -10.10 -11.34
N ASN A 156 10.42 -11.35 -11.79
CA ASN A 156 11.59 -12.12 -12.21
C ASN A 156 11.90 -11.87 -13.69
#